data_6f0d7f0cf26de615fbe726a0db36d8bf
#
_entry.id   6f0d7f0cf26de615fbe726a0db36d8bf
#
_cell.length_a   1.000
_cell.length_b   1.000
_cell.length_c   1.000
_cell.angle_alpha   90.00
_cell.angle_beta   90.00
_cell.angle_gamma   90.00
#
_symmetry.space_group_name_H-M   'P 1'
#
loop_
_entity.id
_entity.type
_entity.pdbx_description
1 polymer ?
#
loop_
_entity_poly.entity_id
_entity_poly.type
_entity_poly.pdbx_seq_one_letter_code
_entity_poly.pdbx_strand_id
1 'polypeptide(L)'
;MQELKKLPVGFENFQEIRKLDFYYVDKTKLVEQLLENWSKVNLFTRPRRFGKTLNMSMLKSFFEIGTDTALFDGLYISQNEELCKEYMGKYPVIFLSLKGVDGLTFEEARSALCELIAGEVRRFKFLLNSSRLDHDEKNIYRDLISLQGEQETTLATKLKFSLKKISELLYQHYGQKTIVLIDEYDVPLDKAFQHGYYREMVALIRGLFGEALKTNDFLQFAVLTGCLRVSKESIFTGLNNFKVYSADDVRYDEEFGFTNEEVKKLLEDYNLQKHFTEVKEWYDGYRFGNADIYCPWDVINYVDDLVSEAKSQPKAYWINSSGNDLVKRFIDMADKTTKDEIEQLVVGEAVEKRIRLDLTYDEIDNSIDNLWSVLFTTGYLTKNGDVENGMYRLIIPNKEVREVFLLQIRDWFDQVVANDHASTEKINRGFLEGKTDDIQQELTMFLGETISVLDTKARNEEKEIFYHGILIGILKNYSGWAVKSNRESGDGYADILLKPKNPDVGIVIELKYAHSMNELDKACERAMEQIKNHRYDAELREDGRNDLLAYGIAFCKKRCKVVVEKL
;
A
#
# COMPACT_ATOMS: atom_id res chain seq x y z
N MET A 1 -10.58 -25.75 27.60
CA MET A 1 -10.08 -24.61 26.79
C MET A 1 -10.71 -24.79 25.42
N GLN A 2 -11.40 -23.79 24.94
CA GLN A 2 -11.93 -23.81 23.58
C GLN A 2 -10.71 -23.80 22.63
N GLU A 3 -10.66 -24.70 21.68
CA GLU A 3 -9.56 -24.75 20.71
C GLU A 3 -9.57 -23.46 19.89
N LEU A 4 -8.44 -22.74 19.85
CA LEU A 4 -8.35 -21.48 19.10
C LEU A 4 -8.49 -21.78 17.61
N LYS A 5 -9.36 -21.05 16.92
CA LYS A 5 -9.48 -21.14 15.46
C LYS A 5 -8.17 -20.69 14.81
N LYS A 6 -7.82 -21.28 13.68
CA LYS A 6 -6.67 -20.83 12.89
C LYS A 6 -6.96 -19.48 12.23
N LEU A 7 -5.95 -18.63 12.11
CA LEU A 7 -6.06 -17.37 11.41
C LEU A 7 -5.98 -17.56 9.89
N PRO A 8 -6.79 -16.86 9.09
CA PRO A 8 -6.88 -17.06 7.64
C PRO A 8 -5.78 -16.29 6.88
N VAL A 9 -4.51 -16.45 7.25
CA VAL A 9 -3.38 -15.78 6.59
C VAL A 9 -3.30 -16.24 5.13
N GLY A 10 -3.47 -15.30 4.18
CA GLY A 10 -3.41 -15.59 2.75
C GLY A 10 -4.68 -16.20 2.13
N PHE A 11 -5.75 -16.38 2.89
CA PHE A 11 -7.03 -16.88 2.38
C PHE A 11 -7.91 -15.73 1.90
N GLU A 12 -8.36 -15.83 0.65
CA GLU A 12 -9.24 -14.84 0.00
C GLU A 12 -10.62 -15.43 -0.35
N ASN A 13 -10.84 -16.72 -0.08
CA ASN A 13 -12.07 -17.44 -0.40
C ASN A 13 -12.95 -17.65 0.84
N PHE A 14 -14.14 -17.04 0.87
CA PHE A 14 -15.08 -17.14 1.98
C PHE A 14 -15.52 -18.58 2.28
N GLN A 15 -15.84 -19.39 1.24
CA GLN A 15 -16.25 -20.76 1.45
C GLN A 15 -15.15 -21.61 2.09
N GLU A 16 -13.90 -21.37 1.69
CA GLU A 16 -12.74 -22.07 2.23
C GLU A 16 -12.53 -21.73 3.70
N ILE A 17 -12.58 -20.44 4.06
CA ILE A 17 -12.49 -19.96 5.45
C ILE A 17 -13.57 -20.60 6.31
N ARG A 18 -14.82 -20.63 5.86
CA ARG A 18 -15.93 -21.19 6.62
C ARG A 18 -15.90 -22.71 6.74
N LYS A 19 -15.55 -23.43 5.66
CA LYS A 19 -15.47 -24.90 5.66
C LYS A 19 -14.31 -25.44 6.48
N LEU A 20 -13.20 -24.73 6.53
CA LEU A 20 -12.02 -25.09 7.31
C LEU A 20 -12.05 -24.55 8.75
N ASP A 21 -13.14 -23.89 9.13
CA ASP A 21 -13.36 -23.28 10.44
C ASP A 21 -12.25 -22.31 10.89
N PHE A 22 -11.73 -21.51 9.94
CA PHE A 22 -10.83 -20.42 10.27
C PHE A 22 -11.57 -19.28 10.98
N TYR A 23 -10.81 -18.44 11.67
CA TYR A 23 -11.35 -17.22 12.26
C TYR A 23 -11.87 -16.29 11.15
N TYR A 24 -13.10 -15.82 11.29
CA TYR A 24 -13.72 -14.93 10.32
C TYR A 24 -14.30 -13.70 11.04
N VAL A 25 -13.84 -12.50 10.68
CA VAL A 25 -14.46 -11.25 11.11
C VAL A 25 -15.67 -11.01 10.20
N ASP A 26 -16.85 -11.02 10.82
CA ASP A 26 -18.12 -11.02 10.09
C ASP A 26 -18.40 -9.67 9.40
N LYS A 27 -18.42 -9.70 8.08
CA LYS A 27 -18.77 -8.56 7.21
C LYS A 27 -20.06 -8.80 6.40
N THR A 28 -20.90 -9.75 6.85
CA THR A 28 -22.12 -10.07 6.12
C THR A 28 -23.21 -8.99 6.22
N LYS A 29 -23.06 -7.99 7.09
CA LYS A 29 -23.86 -6.77 7.08
C LYS A 29 -23.79 -6.02 5.74
N LEU A 30 -22.67 -6.17 4.99
CA LEU A 30 -22.55 -5.69 3.61
C LEU A 30 -23.69 -6.19 2.71
N VAL A 31 -24.13 -7.44 2.89
CA VAL A 31 -25.24 -8.02 2.09
C VAL A 31 -26.53 -7.27 2.36
N GLU A 32 -26.87 -7.07 3.64
CA GLU A 32 -28.09 -6.35 4.05
C GLU A 32 -28.07 -4.91 3.52
N GLN A 33 -27.00 -4.16 3.78
CA GLN A 33 -26.84 -2.79 3.29
C GLN A 33 -26.92 -2.69 1.78
N LEU A 34 -26.32 -3.67 1.06
CA LEU A 34 -26.37 -3.73 -0.40
C LEU A 34 -27.79 -3.95 -0.89
N LEU A 35 -28.54 -4.90 -0.30
CA LEU A 35 -29.91 -5.21 -0.68
C LEU A 35 -30.90 -4.09 -0.38
N GLU A 36 -30.68 -3.31 0.68
CA GLU A 36 -31.49 -2.15 1.02
C GLU A 36 -31.24 -0.94 0.11
N ASN A 37 -30.03 -0.77 -0.38
CA ASN A 37 -29.56 0.46 -1.03
C ASN A 37 -28.98 0.26 -2.42
N TRP A 38 -29.24 -0.86 -3.06
CA TRP A 38 -28.59 -1.22 -4.33
C TRP A 38 -28.89 -0.25 -5.48
N SER A 39 -27.86 -0.01 -6.26
CA SER A 39 -27.94 0.59 -7.58
C SER A 39 -27.73 -0.51 -8.62
N LYS A 40 -28.06 -0.22 -9.89
CA LYS A 40 -27.86 -1.21 -10.95
C LYS A 40 -26.40 -1.67 -11.04
N VAL A 41 -25.46 -0.76 -10.83
CA VAL A 41 -24.02 -1.03 -10.76
C VAL A 41 -23.44 -0.33 -9.55
N ASN A 42 -22.79 -1.07 -8.66
CA ASN A 42 -22.19 -0.60 -7.42
C ASN A 42 -20.67 -0.77 -7.49
N LEU A 43 -19.91 0.31 -7.40
CA LEU A 43 -18.46 0.28 -7.34
C LEU A 43 -17.97 0.65 -5.96
N PHE A 44 -17.19 -0.23 -5.35
CA PHE A 44 -16.48 0.04 -4.10
C PHE A 44 -15.01 0.30 -4.40
N THR A 45 -14.53 1.49 -4.06
CA THR A 45 -13.11 1.80 -4.13
C THR A 45 -12.53 1.87 -2.72
N ARG A 46 -11.58 0.98 -2.44
CA ARG A 46 -10.88 0.87 -1.16
C ARG A 46 -9.40 0.58 -1.42
N PRO A 47 -8.50 0.99 -0.55
CA PRO A 47 -7.08 0.64 -0.68
C PRO A 47 -6.86 -0.87 -0.78
N ARG A 48 -5.66 -1.27 -1.19
CA ARG A 48 -5.29 -2.69 -1.23
C ARG A 48 -5.35 -3.28 0.18
N ARG A 49 -5.73 -4.59 0.28
CA ARG A 49 -5.74 -5.39 1.53
C ARG A 49 -6.82 -5.07 2.56
N PHE A 50 -7.83 -4.32 2.17
CA PHE A 50 -9.02 -4.04 3.00
C PHE A 50 -10.17 -5.04 2.79
N GLY A 51 -9.88 -6.28 2.41
CA GLY A 51 -10.86 -7.37 2.35
C GLY A 51 -11.78 -7.35 1.13
N LYS A 52 -11.48 -6.58 0.06
CA LYS A 52 -12.32 -6.48 -1.15
C LYS A 52 -12.62 -7.85 -1.75
N THR A 53 -11.60 -8.65 -2.06
CA THR A 53 -11.73 -9.97 -2.68
C THR A 53 -12.51 -10.95 -1.79
N LEU A 54 -12.28 -10.94 -0.47
CA LEU A 54 -12.99 -11.78 0.47
C LEU A 54 -14.48 -11.43 0.52
N ASN A 55 -14.82 -10.14 0.56
CA ASN A 55 -16.20 -9.66 0.50
C ASN A 55 -16.88 -10.04 -0.83
N MET A 56 -16.18 -9.94 -1.95
CA MET A 56 -16.70 -10.39 -3.25
C MET A 56 -16.95 -11.91 -3.28
N SER A 57 -16.06 -12.71 -2.68
CA SER A 57 -16.24 -14.16 -2.51
C SER A 57 -17.43 -14.47 -1.58
N MET A 58 -17.64 -13.70 -0.54
CA MET A 58 -18.78 -13.80 0.37
C MET A 58 -20.09 -13.47 -0.36
N LEU A 59 -20.16 -12.36 -1.11
CA LEU A 59 -21.32 -11.99 -1.93
C LEU A 59 -21.66 -13.07 -2.95
N LYS A 60 -20.65 -13.60 -3.66
CA LYS A 60 -20.84 -14.74 -4.57
C LYS A 60 -21.49 -15.92 -3.82
N SER A 61 -20.94 -16.31 -2.69
CA SER A 61 -21.45 -17.43 -1.89
C SER A 61 -22.86 -17.19 -1.37
N PHE A 62 -23.23 -15.92 -1.10
CA PHE A 62 -24.59 -15.61 -0.65
C PHE A 62 -25.62 -15.73 -1.77
N PHE A 63 -25.33 -15.21 -2.96
CA PHE A 63 -26.33 -15.12 -4.03
C PHE A 63 -26.40 -16.35 -4.93
N GLU A 64 -25.29 -17.08 -5.09
CA GLU A 64 -25.16 -18.12 -6.14
C GLU A 64 -26.06 -19.33 -5.92
N ILE A 65 -26.82 -19.71 -6.93
CA ILE A 65 -27.66 -20.92 -6.95
C ILE A 65 -26.80 -22.16 -6.66
N GLY A 66 -27.22 -22.96 -5.72
CA GLY A 66 -26.53 -24.20 -5.34
C GLY A 66 -25.46 -24.03 -4.26
N THR A 67 -25.32 -22.82 -3.71
CA THR A 67 -24.43 -22.58 -2.57
C THR A 67 -24.97 -23.29 -1.30
N ASP A 68 -24.04 -23.76 -0.49
CA ASP A 68 -24.32 -24.27 0.85
C ASP A 68 -24.67 -23.12 1.79
N THR A 69 -25.94 -23.03 2.19
CA THR A 69 -26.44 -21.97 3.06
C THR A 69 -25.88 -22.02 4.48
N ALA A 70 -25.43 -23.22 4.93
CA ALA A 70 -24.82 -23.41 6.24
C ALA A 70 -23.51 -22.60 6.42
N LEU A 71 -22.90 -22.14 5.33
CA LEU A 71 -21.74 -21.23 5.39
C LEU A 71 -22.04 -19.92 6.12
N PHE A 72 -23.30 -19.52 6.19
CA PHE A 72 -23.74 -18.28 6.83
C PHE A 72 -24.28 -18.49 8.25
N ASP A 73 -24.36 -19.71 8.75
CA ASP A 73 -24.84 -20.01 10.09
C ASP A 73 -24.03 -19.27 11.15
N GLY A 74 -24.76 -18.57 12.05
CA GLY A 74 -24.17 -17.78 13.12
C GLY A 74 -23.57 -16.44 12.70
N LEU A 75 -23.64 -16.06 11.42
CA LEU A 75 -23.23 -14.74 10.94
C LEU A 75 -24.40 -13.75 11.00
N TYR A 76 -24.07 -12.44 10.99
CA TYR A 76 -25.05 -11.35 11.10
C TYR A 76 -26.21 -11.49 10.14
N ILE A 77 -25.95 -11.75 8.85
CA ILE A 77 -27.00 -11.84 7.83
C ILE A 77 -27.99 -12.98 8.07
N SER A 78 -27.55 -14.06 8.75
CA SER A 78 -28.44 -15.20 9.06
C SER A 78 -29.55 -14.83 10.03
N GLN A 79 -29.44 -13.71 10.75
CA GLN A 79 -30.48 -13.19 11.64
C GLN A 79 -31.63 -12.51 10.86
N ASN A 80 -31.39 -12.13 9.60
CA ASN A 80 -32.42 -11.57 8.72
C ASN A 80 -33.00 -12.67 7.83
N GLU A 81 -33.95 -13.45 8.41
CA GLU A 81 -34.57 -14.59 7.74
C GLU A 81 -35.31 -14.20 6.44
N GLU A 82 -35.90 -13.00 6.37
CA GLU A 82 -36.61 -12.54 5.18
C GLU A 82 -35.66 -12.34 4.01
N LEU A 83 -34.56 -11.60 4.20
CA LEU A 83 -33.55 -11.42 3.16
C LEU A 83 -32.89 -12.75 2.76
N CYS A 84 -32.58 -13.62 3.72
CA CYS A 84 -32.04 -14.93 3.42
C CYS A 84 -33.00 -15.76 2.56
N LYS A 85 -34.28 -15.81 2.91
CA LYS A 85 -35.30 -16.54 2.16
C LYS A 85 -35.49 -16.01 0.75
N GLU A 86 -35.43 -14.69 0.56
CA GLU A 86 -35.69 -14.03 -0.71
C GLU A 86 -34.47 -14.08 -1.65
N TYR A 87 -33.23 -13.94 -1.13
CA TYR A 87 -32.06 -13.69 -1.94
C TYR A 87 -30.98 -14.78 -1.87
N MET A 88 -30.83 -15.50 -0.75
CA MET A 88 -29.74 -16.45 -0.55
C MET A 88 -29.89 -17.66 -1.48
N GLY A 89 -28.88 -17.91 -2.31
CA GLY A 89 -28.83 -19.03 -3.24
C GLY A 89 -29.85 -18.95 -4.39
N LYS A 90 -30.31 -17.75 -4.77
CA LYS A 90 -31.39 -17.56 -5.74
C LYS A 90 -30.98 -17.07 -7.12
N TYR A 91 -29.72 -16.66 -7.30
CA TYR A 91 -29.29 -15.98 -8.51
C TYR A 91 -28.16 -16.73 -9.23
N PRO A 92 -28.17 -16.78 -10.58
CA PRO A 92 -26.93 -17.13 -11.29
C PRO A 92 -25.93 -15.99 -11.08
N VAL A 93 -24.68 -16.33 -10.72
CA VAL A 93 -23.62 -15.36 -10.43
C VAL A 93 -22.46 -15.57 -11.40
N ILE A 94 -22.06 -14.50 -12.10
CA ILE A 94 -20.83 -14.42 -12.89
C ILE A 94 -19.80 -13.70 -12.02
N PHE A 95 -18.65 -14.34 -11.77
CA PHE A 95 -17.59 -13.80 -10.95
C PHE A 95 -16.28 -13.73 -11.72
N LEU A 96 -15.73 -12.52 -11.85
CA LEU A 96 -14.44 -12.28 -12.51
C LEU A 96 -13.49 -11.54 -11.56
N SER A 97 -12.32 -12.11 -11.30
CA SER A 97 -11.22 -11.38 -10.68
C SER A 97 -10.21 -10.99 -11.77
N LEU A 98 -10.08 -9.70 -12.01
CA LEU A 98 -9.15 -9.18 -13.03
C LEU A 98 -7.71 -9.08 -12.55
N LYS A 99 -7.40 -9.59 -11.34
CA LYS A 99 -6.07 -9.57 -10.69
C LYS A 99 -4.96 -10.14 -11.58
N GLY A 100 -5.25 -11.17 -12.38
CA GLY A 100 -4.29 -11.83 -13.28
C GLY A 100 -4.39 -11.40 -14.74
N VAL A 101 -5.13 -10.32 -15.05
CA VAL A 101 -5.21 -9.80 -16.42
C VAL A 101 -4.08 -8.79 -16.61
N ASP A 102 -2.91 -9.31 -16.92
CA ASP A 102 -1.68 -8.54 -17.19
C ASP A 102 -0.91 -9.16 -18.36
N GLY A 103 0.15 -8.49 -18.80
CA GLY A 103 1.06 -8.91 -19.86
C GLY A 103 1.99 -7.77 -20.23
N LEU A 104 3.14 -8.10 -20.81
CA LEU A 104 4.07 -7.09 -21.33
C LEU A 104 3.55 -6.41 -22.59
N THR A 105 2.61 -7.07 -23.27
CA THR A 105 1.95 -6.56 -24.49
C THR A 105 0.43 -6.60 -24.33
N PHE A 106 -0.27 -5.79 -25.15
CA PHE A 106 -1.73 -5.80 -25.20
C PHE A 106 -2.30 -7.18 -25.57
N GLU A 107 -1.64 -7.89 -26.49
CA GLU A 107 -2.05 -9.22 -26.94
C GLU A 107 -2.01 -10.25 -25.82
N GLU A 108 -0.96 -10.22 -24.99
CA GLU A 108 -0.83 -11.10 -23.82
C GLU A 108 -1.93 -10.81 -22.80
N ALA A 109 -2.14 -9.54 -22.43
CA ALA A 109 -3.17 -9.14 -21.48
C ALA A 109 -4.59 -9.46 -21.99
N ARG A 110 -4.85 -9.25 -23.29
CA ARG A 110 -6.11 -9.64 -23.95
C ARG A 110 -6.31 -11.15 -23.91
N SER A 111 -5.27 -11.93 -24.18
CA SER A 111 -5.33 -13.40 -24.09
C SER A 111 -5.65 -13.87 -22.68
N ALA A 112 -5.05 -13.26 -21.65
CA ALA A 112 -5.36 -13.54 -20.25
C ALA A 112 -6.83 -13.25 -19.92
N LEU A 113 -7.37 -12.12 -20.42
CA LEU A 113 -8.80 -11.80 -20.26
C LEU A 113 -9.72 -12.80 -20.97
N CYS A 114 -9.35 -13.26 -22.17
CA CYS A 114 -10.09 -14.30 -22.90
C CYS A 114 -10.16 -15.60 -22.09
N GLU A 115 -9.03 -16.06 -21.55
CA GLU A 115 -8.97 -17.29 -20.76
C GLU A 115 -9.75 -17.16 -19.45
N LEU A 116 -9.67 -15.99 -18.78
CA LEU A 116 -10.45 -15.71 -17.58
C LEU A 116 -11.96 -15.82 -17.85
N ILE A 117 -12.46 -15.17 -18.92
CA ILE A 117 -13.88 -15.23 -19.29
C ILE A 117 -14.28 -16.63 -19.70
N ALA A 118 -13.49 -17.30 -20.53
CA ALA A 118 -13.76 -18.68 -20.93
C ALA A 118 -13.77 -19.63 -19.74
N GLY A 119 -12.86 -19.45 -18.78
CA GLY A 119 -12.80 -20.20 -17.53
C GLY A 119 -14.07 -20.04 -16.70
N GLU A 120 -14.56 -18.82 -16.53
CA GLU A 120 -15.82 -18.55 -15.83
C GLU A 120 -17.02 -19.16 -16.57
N VAL A 121 -17.09 -19.04 -17.91
CA VAL A 121 -18.16 -19.62 -18.72
C VAL A 121 -18.18 -21.15 -18.62
N ARG A 122 -17.00 -21.81 -18.54
CA ARG A 122 -16.91 -23.29 -18.38
C ARG A 122 -17.60 -23.79 -17.11
N ARG A 123 -17.75 -22.99 -16.06
CA ARG A 123 -18.52 -23.35 -14.86
C ARG A 123 -19.98 -23.66 -15.18
N PHE A 124 -20.54 -23.07 -16.22
CA PHE A 124 -21.92 -23.24 -16.64
C PHE A 124 -22.10 -24.32 -17.72
N LYS A 125 -21.23 -25.34 -17.73
CA LYS A 125 -21.26 -26.44 -18.74
C LYS A 125 -22.61 -27.16 -18.82
N PHE A 126 -23.41 -27.12 -17.75
CA PHE A 126 -24.76 -27.66 -17.72
C PHE A 126 -25.71 -27.03 -18.76
N LEU A 127 -25.43 -25.82 -19.24
CA LEU A 127 -26.21 -25.13 -20.28
C LEU A 127 -26.27 -25.96 -21.58
N LEU A 128 -25.23 -26.72 -21.92
CA LEU A 128 -25.24 -27.62 -23.08
C LEU A 128 -26.34 -28.70 -23.01
N ASN A 129 -26.74 -29.09 -21.79
CA ASN A 129 -27.77 -30.10 -21.54
C ASN A 129 -29.14 -29.47 -21.18
N SER A 130 -29.23 -28.13 -21.20
CA SER A 130 -30.48 -27.44 -20.92
C SER A 130 -31.54 -27.74 -21.95
N SER A 131 -32.74 -28.12 -21.52
CA SER A 131 -33.91 -28.26 -22.39
C SER A 131 -34.57 -26.94 -22.76
N ARG A 132 -34.16 -25.85 -22.05
CA ARG A 132 -34.69 -24.48 -22.30
C ARG A 132 -33.89 -23.71 -23.34
N LEU A 133 -32.72 -24.22 -23.73
CA LEU A 133 -31.86 -23.62 -24.75
C LEU A 133 -32.00 -24.36 -26.05
N ASP A 134 -32.13 -23.61 -27.14
CA ASP A 134 -32.14 -24.14 -28.49
C ASP A 134 -30.71 -24.46 -29.01
N HIS A 135 -30.61 -24.88 -30.27
CA HIS A 135 -29.34 -25.26 -30.89
C HIS A 135 -28.41 -24.07 -31.08
N ASP A 136 -28.94 -22.91 -31.46
CA ASP A 136 -28.16 -21.70 -31.73
C ASP A 136 -27.63 -21.10 -30.43
N GLU A 137 -28.41 -21.09 -29.35
CA GLU A 137 -27.99 -20.68 -28.01
C GLU A 137 -26.86 -21.56 -27.45
N LYS A 138 -26.93 -22.89 -27.67
CA LYS A 138 -25.85 -23.81 -27.32
C LYS A 138 -24.57 -23.59 -28.15
N ASN A 139 -24.70 -23.15 -29.41
CA ASN A 139 -23.56 -22.77 -30.23
C ASN A 139 -22.91 -21.49 -29.72
N ILE A 140 -23.71 -20.48 -29.31
CA ILE A 140 -23.19 -19.28 -28.64
C ILE A 140 -22.38 -19.65 -27.39
N TYR A 141 -22.87 -20.59 -26.58
CA TYR A 141 -22.11 -21.08 -25.42
C TYR A 141 -20.77 -21.71 -25.83
N ARG A 142 -20.73 -22.55 -26.87
CA ARG A 142 -19.49 -23.17 -27.39
C ARG A 142 -18.49 -22.10 -27.86
N ASP A 143 -18.97 -21.06 -28.52
CA ASP A 143 -18.16 -19.93 -28.97
C ASP A 143 -17.54 -19.19 -27.77
N LEU A 144 -18.28 -19.00 -26.67
CA LEU A 144 -17.81 -18.30 -25.49
C LEU A 144 -16.72 -19.08 -24.71
N ILE A 145 -16.68 -20.41 -24.78
CA ILE A 145 -15.60 -21.20 -24.16
C ILE A 145 -14.37 -21.35 -25.08
N SER A 146 -14.45 -20.91 -26.33
CA SER A 146 -13.40 -21.04 -27.36
C SER A 146 -12.93 -19.68 -27.87
N LEU A 147 -12.76 -18.71 -26.97
CA LEU A 147 -12.34 -17.33 -27.28
C LEU A 147 -10.88 -17.20 -27.75
N GLN A 148 -10.27 -18.25 -28.32
CA GLN A 148 -8.88 -18.24 -28.80
C GLN A 148 -8.80 -18.62 -30.29
N GLY A 149 -7.76 -18.09 -30.97
CA GLY A 149 -7.41 -18.52 -32.32
C GLY A 149 -8.21 -17.88 -33.47
N GLU A 150 -8.97 -16.82 -33.21
CA GLU A 150 -9.78 -16.11 -34.22
C GLU A 150 -9.09 -14.86 -34.78
N GLN A 151 -9.62 -14.35 -35.89
CA GLN A 151 -9.21 -13.05 -36.42
C GLN A 151 -9.51 -11.94 -35.39
N GLU A 152 -8.62 -10.97 -35.29
CA GLU A 152 -8.62 -9.93 -34.24
C GLU A 152 -9.95 -9.18 -34.09
N THR A 153 -10.57 -8.77 -35.20
CA THR A 153 -11.86 -8.05 -35.21
C THR A 153 -13.03 -8.92 -34.71
N THR A 154 -13.01 -10.20 -35.00
CA THR A 154 -14.03 -11.16 -34.55
C THR A 154 -13.87 -11.40 -33.05
N LEU A 155 -12.64 -11.60 -32.56
CA LEU A 155 -12.35 -11.80 -31.17
C LEU A 155 -12.74 -10.58 -30.30
N ALA A 156 -12.40 -9.36 -30.74
CA ALA A 156 -12.77 -8.13 -30.02
C ALA A 156 -14.30 -7.99 -29.89
N THR A 157 -15.05 -8.34 -30.95
CA THR A 157 -16.51 -8.33 -30.92
C THR A 157 -17.07 -9.41 -29.97
N LYS A 158 -16.56 -10.63 -30.01
CA LYS A 158 -16.99 -11.71 -29.11
C LYS A 158 -16.71 -11.36 -27.65
N LEU A 159 -15.53 -10.83 -27.32
CA LEU A 159 -15.19 -10.36 -25.99
C LEU A 159 -16.15 -9.27 -25.50
N LYS A 160 -16.40 -8.27 -26.34
CA LYS A 160 -17.31 -7.16 -26.02
C LYS A 160 -18.68 -7.64 -25.55
N PHE A 161 -19.26 -8.66 -26.19
CA PHE A 161 -20.59 -9.18 -25.90
C PHE A 161 -20.60 -10.40 -24.95
N SER A 162 -19.46 -10.93 -24.57
CA SER A 162 -19.35 -12.22 -23.86
C SER A 162 -20.18 -12.27 -22.58
N LEU A 163 -20.02 -11.30 -21.68
CA LEU A 163 -20.72 -11.29 -20.38
C LEU A 163 -22.24 -11.06 -20.55
N LYS A 164 -22.64 -10.28 -21.53
CA LYS A 164 -24.06 -10.10 -21.85
C LYS A 164 -24.68 -11.40 -22.38
N LYS A 165 -23.97 -12.08 -23.28
CA LYS A 165 -24.43 -13.36 -23.87
C LYS A 165 -24.54 -14.47 -22.84
N ILE A 166 -23.56 -14.62 -21.95
CA ILE A 166 -23.66 -15.62 -20.89
C ILE A 166 -24.78 -15.28 -19.89
N SER A 167 -25.01 -13.98 -19.58
CA SER A 167 -26.15 -13.53 -18.76
C SER A 167 -27.48 -13.92 -19.41
N GLU A 168 -27.62 -13.76 -20.72
CA GLU A 168 -28.80 -14.15 -21.50
C GLU A 168 -29.04 -15.66 -21.39
N LEU A 169 -28.03 -16.50 -21.65
CA LEU A 169 -28.13 -17.96 -21.57
C LEU A 169 -28.51 -18.45 -20.18
N LEU A 170 -27.94 -17.85 -19.12
CA LEU A 170 -28.28 -18.16 -17.74
C LEU A 170 -29.72 -17.75 -17.41
N TYR A 171 -30.19 -16.61 -17.90
CA TYR A 171 -31.58 -16.17 -17.74
C TYR A 171 -32.56 -17.14 -18.44
N GLN A 172 -32.26 -17.54 -19.65
CA GLN A 172 -33.07 -18.54 -20.37
C GLN A 172 -33.17 -19.86 -19.60
N HIS A 173 -32.06 -20.30 -19.00
CA HIS A 173 -32.03 -21.55 -18.25
C HIS A 173 -32.76 -21.45 -16.92
N TYR A 174 -32.48 -20.44 -16.10
CA TYR A 174 -33.01 -20.33 -14.73
C TYR A 174 -34.32 -19.54 -14.64
N GLY A 175 -34.63 -18.65 -15.59
CA GLY A 175 -35.71 -17.67 -15.49
C GLY A 175 -35.38 -16.55 -14.50
N GLN A 176 -34.12 -16.43 -14.08
CA GLN A 176 -33.66 -15.48 -13.08
C GLN A 176 -32.54 -14.62 -13.63
N LYS A 177 -32.59 -13.30 -13.38
CA LYS A 177 -31.54 -12.36 -13.81
C LYS A 177 -30.22 -12.66 -13.12
N THR A 178 -29.13 -12.34 -13.80
CA THR A 178 -27.75 -12.63 -13.36
C THR A 178 -27.19 -11.52 -12.50
N ILE A 179 -26.48 -11.85 -11.44
CA ILE A 179 -25.61 -10.93 -10.70
C ILE A 179 -24.20 -11.04 -11.29
N VAL A 180 -23.56 -9.87 -11.54
CA VAL A 180 -22.20 -9.82 -12.06
C VAL A 180 -21.29 -9.20 -10.99
N LEU A 181 -20.27 -9.94 -10.60
CA LEU A 181 -19.27 -9.53 -9.62
C LEU A 181 -17.90 -9.43 -10.30
N ILE A 182 -17.28 -8.25 -10.26
CA ILE A 182 -15.98 -7.98 -10.88
C ILE A 182 -15.02 -7.44 -9.82
N ASP A 183 -14.01 -8.23 -9.47
CA ASP A 183 -13.00 -7.85 -8.50
C ASP A 183 -11.75 -7.30 -9.19
N GLU A 184 -11.13 -6.27 -8.57
CA GLU A 184 -9.91 -5.60 -9.03
C GLU A 184 -10.00 -5.10 -10.49
N TYR A 185 -11.09 -4.41 -10.82
CA TYR A 185 -11.40 -3.96 -12.19
C TYR A 185 -10.32 -3.03 -12.79
N ASP A 186 -9.55 -2.37 -11.96
CA ASP A 186 -8.54 -1.37 -12.33
C ASP A 186 -7.14 -1.97 -12.58
N VAL A 187 -6.88 -3.22 -12.17
CA VAL A 187 -5.57 -3.87 -12.35
C VAL A 187 -5.14 -3.95 -13.82
N PRO A 188 -6.00 -4.36 -14.79
CA PRO A 188 -5.59 -4.37 -16.19
C PRO A 188 -5.19 -2.99 -16.72
N LEU A 189 -5.80 -1.93 -16.19
CA LEU A 189 -5.53 -0.55 -16.60
C LEU A 189 -4.21 -0.05 -16.02
N ASP A 190 -3.94 -0.36 -14.73
CA ASP A 190 -2.66 -0.07 -14.07
C ASP A 190 -1.50 -0.74 -14.81
N LYS A 191 -1.62 -2.03 -15.12
CA LYS A 191 -0.60 -2.78 -15.86
C LYS A 191 -0.42 -2.26 -17.30
N ALA A 192 -1.51 -1.97 -17.99
CA ALA A 192 -1.47 -1.40 -19.32
C ALA A 192 -0.79 -0.02 -19.35
N PHE A 193 -1.00 0.80 -18.32
CA PHE A 193 -0.31 2.07 -18.17
C PHE A 193 1.20 1.87 -17.98
N GLN A 194 1.60 0.97 -17.11
CA GLN A 194 3.01 0.65 -16.85
C GLN A 194 3.74 0.14 -18.11
N HIS A 195 3.05 -0.58 -18.99
CA HIS A 195 3.62 -1.21 -20.19
C HIS A 195 3.30 -0.48 -21.51
N GLY A 196 2.61 0.67 -21.47
CA GLY A 196 2.42 1.58 -22.62
C GLY A 196 1.30 1.23 -23.58
N TYR A 197 0.38 0.31 -23.23
CA TYR A 197 -0.80 -0.04 -24.06
C TYR A 197 -2.14 0.34 -23.38
N TYR A 198 -2.11 1.41 -22.57
CA TYR A 198 -3.26 1.88 -21.78
C TYR A 198 -4.52 2.15 -22.61
N ARG A 199 -4.38 2.82 -23.77
CA ARG A 199 -5.53 3.21 -24.62
C ARG A 199 -6.26 2.02 -25.20
N GLU A 200 -5.54 1.00 -25.61
CA GLU A 200 -6.08 -0.24 -26.16
C GLU A 200 -6.84 -1.01 -25.07
N MET A 201 -6.27 -1.11 -23.88
CA MET A 201 -6.91 -1.78 -22.74
C MET A 201 -8.17 -1.04 -22.28
N VAL A 202 -8.13 0.29 -22.20
CA VAL A 202 -9.32 1.13 -21.92
C VAL A 202 -10.44 0.88 -22.91
N ALA A 203 -10.13 0.82 -24.20
CA ALA A 203 -11.13 0.57 -25.25
C ALA A 203 -11.77 -0.83 -25.09
N LEU A 204 -10.96 -1.84 -24.79
CA LEU A 204 -11.41 -3.22 -24.58
C LEU A 204 -12.33 -3.34 -23.35
N ILE A 205 -11.88 -2.88 -22.19
CA ILE A 205 -12.64 -2.94 -20.91
C ILE A 205 -13.92 -2.09 -21.01
N ARG A 206 -13.85 -0.89 -21.61
CA ARG A 206 -15.04 -0.05 -21.87
C ARG A 206 -16.07 -0.78 -22.70
N GLY A 207 -15.63 -1.46 -23.76
CA GLY A 207 -16.52 -2.25 -24.62
C GLY A 207 -17.21 -3.37 -23.85
N LEU A 208 -16.45 -4.15 -23.09
CA LEU A 208 -16.94 -5.26 -22.27
C LEU A 208 -17.94 -4.78 -21.19
N PHE A 209 -17.58 -3.77 -20.40
CA PHE A 209 -18.43 -3.26 -19.32
C PHE A 209 -19.65 -2.51 -19.85
N GLY A 210 -19.52 -1.82 -20.98
CA GLY A 210 -20.65 -1.14 -21.62
C GLY A 210 -21.79 -2.10 -21.97
N GLU A 211 -21.48 -3.24 -22.57
CA GLU A 211 -22.48 -4.26 -22.90
C GLU A 211 -22.95 -5.07 -21.68
N ALA A 212 -22.03 -5.42 -20.78
CA ALA A 212 -22.36 -6.24 -19.62
C ALA A 212 -23.21 -5.49 -18.57
N LEU A 213 -22.93 -4.19 -18.36
CA LEU A 213 -23.43 -3.45 -17.19
C LEU A 213 -24.50 -2.39 -17.55
N LYS A 214 -24.50 -1.85 -18.79
CA LYS A 214 -25.46 -0.81 -19.20
C LYS A 214 -26.61 -1.33 -20.02
N THR A 215 -26.31 -2.09 -21.07
CA THR A 215 -27.29 -2.53 -22.07
C THR A 215 -27.68 -4.00 -21.91
N ASN A 216 -27.59 -4.52 -20.68
CA ASN A 216 -27.89 -5.91 -20.33
C ASN A 216 -29.22 -6.02 -19.58
N ASP A 217 -30.29 -6.42 -20.30
CA ASP A 217 -31.63 -6.62 -19.72
C ASP A 217 -31.68 -7.81 -18.75
N PHE A 218 -30.73 -8.75 -18.88
CA PHE A 218 -30.61 -9.95 -18.05
C PHE A 218 -29.80 -9.72 -16.78
N LEU A 219 -29.26 -8.51 -16.57
CA LEU A 219 -28.54 -8.14 -15.37
C LEU A 219 -29.52 -7.83 -14.24
N GLN A 220 -29.36 -8.45 -13.06
CA GLN A 220 -30.03 -8.05 -11.82
C GLN A 220 -29.38 -6.79 -11.26
N PHE A 221 -28.15 -6.91 -10.82
CA PHE A 221 -27.24 -5.82 -10.50
C PHE A 221 -25.77 -6.29 -10.65
N ALA A 222 -24.84 -5.37 -10.54
CA ALA A 222 -23.42 -5.67 -10.51
C ALA A 222 -22.73 -5.02 -9.32
N VAL A 223 -21.67 -5.67 -8.84
CA VAL A 223 -20.74 -5.13 -7.85
C VAL A 223 -19.33 -5.19 -8.44
N LEU A 224 -18.63 -4.07 -8.38
CA LEU A 224 -17.24 -3.95 -8.79
C LEU A 224 -16.40 -3.49 -7.61
N THR A 225 -15.14 -3.97 -7.55
CA THR A 225 -14.16 -3.50 -6.58
C THR A 225 -12.85 -3.10 -7.26
N GLY A 226 -12.19 -2.07 -6.73
CA GLY A 226 -10.89 -1.59 -7.18
C GLY A 226 -10.25 -0.65 -6.17
N CYS A 227 -9.06 -0.14 -6.49
CA CYS A 227 -8.36 0.85 -5.67
C CYS A 227 -8.68 2.28 -6.11
N LEU A 228 -8.65 2.54 -7.42
CA LEU A 228 -8.90 3.85 -7.99
C LEU A 228 -10.30 3.96 -8.57
N ARG A 229 -10.88 5.15 -8.51
CA ARG A 229 -12.04 5.50 -9.30
C ARG A 229 -11.55 5.97 -10.66
N VAL A 230 -11.32 5.05 -11.58
CA VAL A 230 -10.98 5.42 -12.97
C VAL A 230 -12.20 6.10 -13.60
N SER A 231 -12.12 7.41 -13.79
CA SER A 231 -13.29 8.25 -14.04
C SER A 231 -13.69 8.41 -15.51
N LYS A 232 -14.54 9.37 -15.68
CA LYS A 232 -15.43 9.80 -16.75
C LYS A 232 -14.97 9.62 -18.20
N GLU A 233 -13.68 9.63 -18.48
CA GLU A 233 -13.17 9.60 -19.87
C GLU A 233 -12.70 8.21 -20.32
N SER A 234 -12.64 7.22 -19.41
CA SER A 234 -12.10 5.93 -19.75
C SER A 234 -13.17 4.85 -19.90
N ILE A 235 -13.39 4.04 -18.87
CA ILE A 235 -14.23 2.84 -18.95
C ILE A 235 -15.71 3.06 -18.61
N PHE A 236 -16.01 4.07 -17.81
CA PHE A 236 -17.37 4.35 -17.35
C PHE A 236 -18.06 5.48 -18.10
N THR A 237 -17.45 6.03 -19.16
CA THR A 237 -18.08 7.05 -20.01
C THR A 237 -19.39 6.54 -20.60
N GLY A 238 -20.48 7.24 -20.28
CA GLY A 238 -21.81 6.88 -20.74
C GLY A 238 -22.55 5.85 -19.88
N LEU A 239 -21.98 5.36 -18.76
CA LEU A 239 -22.71 4.55 -17.77
C LEU A 239 -23.43 5.48 -16.78
N ASN A 240 -24.74 5.69 -16.95
CA ASN A 240 -25.54 6.57 -16.08
C ASN A 240 -26.14 5.83 -14.88
N ASN A 241 -26.05 4.50 -14.85
CA ASN A 241 -26.63 3.60 -13.86
C ASN A 241 -25.62 3.15 -12.79
N PHE A 242 -24.55 3.92 -12.61
CA PHE A 242 -23.37 3.57 -11.84
C PHE A 242 -23.27 4.41 -10.57
N LYS A 243 -23.13 3.78 -9.44
CA LYS A 243 -22.88 4.43 -8.15
C LYS A 243 -21.54 4.01 -7.57
N VAL A 244 -20.74 5.00 -7.24
CA VAL A 244 -19.42 4.80 -6.62
C VAL A 244 -19.53 5.03 -5.13
N TYR A 245 -18.92 4.15 -4.35
CA TYR A 245 -18.74 4.23 -2.91
C TYR A 245 -17.24 4.26 -2.62
N SER A 246 -16.71 5.46 -2.44
CA SER A 246 -15.31 5.70 -2.13
C SER A 246 -15.03 5.54 -0.62
N ALA A 247 -13.76 5.68 -0.25
CA ALA A 247 -13.38 5.70 1.17
C ALA A 247 -14.00 6.88 1.95
N ASP A 248 -14.47 7.93 1.26
CA ASP A 248 -15.13 9.09 1.88
C ASP A 248 -16.62 8.90 2.16
N ASP A 249 -17.25 7.89 1.53
CA ASP A 249 -18.67 7.65 1.72
C ASP A 249 -18.95 7.03 3.09
N VAL A 250 -19.98 7.53 3.76
CA VAL A 250 -20.46 7.01 5.07
C VAL A 250 -21.15 5.65 4.91
N ARG A 251 -21.69 5.36 3.72
CA ARG A 251 -22.24 4.05 3.42
C ARG A 251 -21.14 3.05 3.23
N TYR A 252 -21.26 1.89 3.88
CA TYR A 252 -20.29 0.79 3.82
C TYR A 252 -18.89 1.16 4.36
N ASP A 253 -18.80 2.13 5.28
CA ASP A 253 -17.55 2.59 5.85
C ASP A 253 -16.92 1.57 6.82
N GLU A 254 -17.73 0.69 7.44
CA GLU A 254 -17.28 -0.39 8.34
C GLU A 254 -17.12 -1.75 7.63
N GLU A 255 -17.59 -1.90 6.38
CA GLU A 255 -17.68 -3.22 5.73
C GLU A 255 -16.36 -3.64 5.04
N PHE A 256 -15.42 -2.72 4.91
CA PHE A 256 -14.09 -2.96 4.37
C PHE A 256 -13.02 -2.58 5.39
N GLY A 257 -12.21 -3.55 5.80
CA GLY A 257 -11.27 -3.38 6.89
C GLY A 257 -11.84 -3.84 8.24
N PHE A 258 -11.12 -3.60 9.34
CA PHE A 258 -11.56 -3.94 10.69
C PHE A 258 -11.84 -2.69 11.51
N THR A 259 -12.92 -2.70 12.28
CA THR A 259 -13.24 -1.66 13.26
C THR A 259 -12.48 -1.87 14.58
N ASN A 260 -12.47 -0.86 15.46
CA ASN A 260 -11.88 -0.97 16.80
C ASN A 260 -12.48 -2.14 17.61
N GLU A 261 -13.79 -2.33 17.53
CA GLU A 261 -14.52 -3.36 18.26
C GLU A 261 -14.14 -4.76 17.75
N GLU A 262 -14.04 -4.92 16.44
CA GLU A 262 -13.64 -6.18 15.82
C GLU A 262 -12.19 -6.55 16.16
N VAL A 263 -11.27 -5.58 16.17
CA VAL A 263 -9.87 -5.82 16.58
C VAL A 263 -9.77 -6.16 18.06
N LYS A 264 -10.51 -5.47 18.94
CA LYS A 264 -10.58 -5.81 20.36
C LYS A 264 -11.06 -7.24 20.56
N LYS A 265 -12.17 -7.60 19.87
CA LYS A 265 -12.73 -8.94 19.96
C LYS A 265 -11.75 -9.99 19.46
N LEU A 266 -11.08 -9.77 18.32
CA LEU A 266 -10.05 -10.66 17.80
C LEU A 266 -8.94 -10.88 18.85
N LEU A 267 -8.42 -9.80 19.45
CA LEU A 267 -7.37 -9.90 20.47
C LEU A 267 -7.88 -10.59 21.75
N GLU A 268 -9.14 -10.42 22.13
CA GLU A 268 -9.77 -11.13 23.26
C GLU A 268 -9.88 -12.64 22.98
N ASP A 269 -10.34 -13.02 21.81
CA ASP A 269 -10.51 -14.41 21.40
C ASP A 269 -9.17 -15.18 21.41
N TYR A 270 -8.03 -14.47 21.21
CA TYR A 270 -6.68 -15.04 21.26
C TYR A 270 -5.91 -14.75 22.56
N ASN A 271 -6.54 -14.13 23.58
CA ASN A 271 -5.92 -13.72 24.85
C ASN A 271 -4.74 -12.75 24.68
N LEU A 272 -4.82 -11.84 23.71
CA LEU A 272 -3.78 -10.88 23.32
C LEU A 272 -4.16 -9.42 23.61
N GLN A 273 -5.14 -9.14 24.49
CA GLN A 273 -5.68 -7.79 24.76
C GLN A 273 -4.60 -6.76 25.12
N LYS A 274 -3.53 -7.20 25.77
CA LYS A 274 -2.39 -6.33 26.16
C LYS A 274 -1.70 -5.67 24.95
N HIS A 275 -1.82 -6.24 23.76
CA HIS A 275 -1.21 -5.72 22.53
C HIS A 275 -2.11 -4.72 21.78
N PHE A 276 -3.31 -4.40 22.30
CA PHE A 276 -4.25 -3.51 21.60
C PHE A 276 -3.65 -2.14 21.25
N THR A 277 -2.95 -1.51 22.20
CA THR A 277 -2.32 -0.20 21.96
C THR A 277 -1.27 -0.27 20.84
N GLU A 278 -0.47 -1.33 20.84
CA GLU A 278 0.56 -1.58 19.83
C GLU A 278 -0.04 -1.83 18.45
N VAL A 279 -1.08 -2.69 18.35
CA VAL A 279 -1.85 -2.92 17.12
C VAL A 279 -2.46 -1.62 16.61
N LYS A 280 -3.00 -0.78 17.50
CA LYS A 280 -3.57 0.51 17.15
C LYS A 280 -2.54 1.46 16.56
N GLU A 281 -1.37 1.60 17.18
CA GLU A 281 -0.32 2.49 16.69
C GLU A 281 0.24 2.09 15.33
N TRP A 282 0.29 0.79 15.06
CA TRP A 282 0.92 0.26 13.86
C TRP A 282 -0.01 0.08 12.68
N TYR A 283 -1.30 -0.26 12.88
CA TYR A 283 -2.17 -0.75 11.81
C TYR A 283 -3.55 -0.06 11.74
N ASP A 284 -3.85 0.87 12.66
CA ASP A 284 -5.04 1.74 12.64
C ASP A 284 -4.79 2.97 11.77
N GLY A 285 -5.71 3.92 11.86
CA GLY A 285 -5.56 5.30 11.38
C GLY A 285 -6.16 5.57 10.01
N TYR A 286 -6.73 4.58 9.34
CA TYR A 286 -7.50 4.83 8.13
C TYR A 286 -8.88 5.36 8.47
N ARG A 287 -9.29 6.44 7.80
CA ARG A 287 -10.59 7.05 7.99
C ARG A 287 -11.49 6.80 6.79
N PHE A 288 -12.44 5.84 6.91
CA PHE A 288 -13.47 5.62 5.90
C PHE A 288 -14.78 6.22 6.40
N GLY A 289 -15.40 7.10 5.59
CA GLY A 289 -16.59 7.82 6.03
C GLY A 289 -16.42 8.42 7.42
N ASN A 290 -17.15 7.87 8.39
CA ASN A 290 -17.09 8.22 9.81
C ASN A 290 -16.38 7.19 10.68
N ALA A 291 -15.91 6.07 10.12
CA ALA A 291 -15.29 4.97 10.85
C ALA A 291 -13.76 5.03 10.84
N ASP A 292 -13.15 4.70 11.97
CA ASP A 292 -11.70 4.42 12.07
C ASP A 292 -11.46 2.94 11.77
N ILE A 293 -10.60 2.66 10.83
CA ILE A 293 -10.45 1.34 10.21
C ILE A 293 -8.99 0.90 10.22
N TYR A 294 -8.78 -0.37 10.58
CA TYR A 294 -7.50 -1.07 10.50
C TYR A 294 -7.38 -1.85 9.19
N CYS A 295 -6.16 -2.01 8.70
CA CYS A 295 -5.87 -2.92 7.59
C CYS A 295 -5.94 -4.38 8.07
N PRO A 296 -6.87 -5.21 7.55
CA PRO A 296 -7.03 -6.60 8.01
C PRO A 296 -5.80 -7.48 7.84
N TRP A 297 -5.10 -7.31 6.72
CA TRP A 297 -3.89 -8.08 6.42
C TRP A 297 -2.83 -7.92 7.51
N ASP A 298 -2.59 -6.69 7.95
CA ASP A 298 -1.54 -6.38 8.91
C ASP A 298 -1.91 -6.89 10.29
N VAL A 299 -3.16 -6.65 10.71
CA VAL A 299 -3.67 -7.13 12.00
C VAL A 299 -3.63 -8.65 12.09
N ILE A 300 -4.10 -9.37 11.06
CA ILE A 300 -4.12 -10.86 11.05
C ILE A 300 -2.71 -11.43 11.09
N ASN A 301 -1.77 -10.88 10.30
CA ASN A 301 -0.39 -11.34 10.30
C ASN A 301 0.31 -11.09 11.64
N TYR A 302 0.07 -9.92 12.25
CA TYR A 302 0.68 -9.64 13.55
C TYR A 302 0.11 -10.51 14.68
N VAL A 303 -1.20 -10.76 14.66
CA VAL A 303 -1.82 -11.69 15.62
C VAL A 303 -1.29 -13.11 15.44
N ASP A 304 -1.06 -13.56 14.21
CA ASP A 304 -0.46 -14.87 13.90
C ASP A 304 1.00 -14.96 14.42
N ASP A 305 1.79 -13.92 14.22
CA ASP A 305 3.14 -13.82 14.79
C ASP A 305 3.10 -13.88 16.32
N LEU A 306 2.16 -13.17 16.99
CA LEU A 306 2.02 -13.18 18.44
C LEU A 306 1.55 -14.52 19.01
N VAL A 307 0.71 -15.25 18.27
CA VAL A 307 0.29 -16.62 18.63
C VAL A 307 1.48 -17.57 18.55
N SER A 308 2.33 -17.40 17.55
CA SER A 308 3.54 -18.20 17.36
C SER A 308 4.64 -17.84 18.37
N GLU A 309 4.83 -16.55 18.65
CA GLU A 309 5.83 -16.03 19.57
C GLU A 309 5.29 -14.79 20.31
N ALA A 310 4.99 -14.98 21.61
CA ALA A 310 4.33 -13.96 22.45
C ALA A 310 5.12 -12.64 22.66
N LYS A 311 6.36 -12.55 22.18
CA LYS A 311 7.22 -11.36 22.21
C LYS A 311 7.50 -10.79 20.83
N SER A 312 6.80 -11.25 19.79
CA SER A 312 6.93 -10.72 18.44
C SER A 312 6.70 -9.21 18.44
N GLN A 313 7.57 -8.49 17.76
CA GLN A 313 7.41 -7.05 17.54
C GLN A 313 6.59 -6.79 16.28
N PRO A 314 5.78 -5.73 16.25
CA PRO A 314 5.09 -5.35 15.02
C PRO A 314 6.10 -4.97 13.94
N LYS A 315 5.74 -5.25 12.71
CA LYS A 315 6.57 -4.99 11.52
C LYS A 315 5.69 -4.59 10.34
N ALA A 316 6.29 -4.04 9.32
CA ALA A 316 5.59 -3.62 8.13
C ALA A 316 5.29 -4.83 7.20
N TYR A 317 4.08 -5.38 7.29
CA TYR A 317 3.62 -6.48 6.42
C TYR A 317 3.19 -5.98 5.04
N TRP A 318 2.75 -4.74 4.96
CA TRP A 318 2.25 -4.13 3.72
C TRP A 318 3.36 -3.80 2.72
N ILE A 319 4.54 -3.36 3.20
CA ILE A 319 5.72 -2.98 2.40
C ILE A 319 6.15 -4.10 1.45
N ASN A 320 6.20 -5.33 1.93
CA ASN A 320 6.72 -6.47 1.17
C ASN A 320 5.77 -6.99 0.08
N SER A 321 4.64 -6.37 -0.12
CA SER A 321 3.52 -6.93 -0.84
C SER A 321 2.90 -6.02 -1.89
N SER A 322 3.21 -4.74 -1.89
CA SER A 322 2.84 -3.78 -2.93
C SER A 322 4.08 -3.02 -3.38
N GLY A 323 4.23 -2.81 -4.69
CA GLY A 323 5.31 -1.97 -5.20
C GLY A 323 5.18 -0.57 -4.58
N ASN A 324 6.23 -0.11 -3.88
CA ASN A 324 6.28 1.23 -3.29
C ASN A 324 6.63 2.31 -4.33
N ASP A 325 6.50 1.98 -5.61
CA ASP A 325 6.84 2.85 -6.74
C ASP A 325 6.11 4.19 -6.71
N LEU A 326 4.86 4.22 -6.19
CA LEU A 326 4.11 5.46 -6.06
C LEU A 326 4.76 6.45 -5.09
N VAL A 327 5.20 5.98 -3.92
CA VAL A 327 5.89 6.84 -2.94
C VAL A 327 7.25 7.28 -3.47
N LYS A 328 7.97 6.37 -4.14
CA LYS A 328 9.23 6.70 -4.80
C LYS A 328 9.04 7.79 -5.85
N ARG A 329 8.09 7.61 -6.78
CA ARG A 329 7.77 8.60 -7.82
C ARG A 329 7.37 9.96 -7.21
N PHE A 330 6.60 9.94 -6.12
CA PHE A 330 6.21 11.14 -5.41
C PHE A 330 7.42 11.89 -4.83
N ILE A 331 8.36 11.18 -4.22
CA ILE A 331 9.59 11.75 -3.69
C ILE A 331 10.49 12.27 -4.81
N ASP A 332 10.62 11.52 -5.91
CA ASP A 332 11.44 11.92 -7.07
C ASP A 332 10.92 13.19 -7.76
N MET A 333 9.59 13.40 -7.79
CA MET A 333 8.94 14.58 -8.38
C MET A 333 8.82 15.76 -7.40
N ALA A 334 9.13 15.56 -6.11
CA ALA A 334 8.93 16.56 -5.07
C ALA A 334 9.84 17.78 -5.26
N ASP A 335 9.22 18.95 -5.42
CA ASP A 335 9.89 20.23 -5.30
C ASP A 335 10.19 20.57 -3.83
N LYS A 336 10.80 21.74 -3.58
CA LYS A 336 11.15 22.15 -2.21
C LYS A 336 9.93 22.22 -1.28
N THR A 337 8.81 22.76 -1.75
CA THR A 337 7.58 22.88 -0.96
C THR A 337 7.02 21.51 -0.62
N THR A 338 6.97 20.61 -1.60
CA THR A 338 6.50 19.23 -1.41
C THR A 338 7.41 18.44 -0.46
N LYS A 339 8.73 18.66 -0.53
CA LYS A 339 9.67 18.05 0.42
C LYS A 339 9.39 18.49 1.86
N ASP A 340 9.17 19.79 2.08
CA ASP A 340 8.82 20.33 3.40
C ASP A 340 7.47 19.76 3.89
N GLU A 341 6.50 19.52 3.00
CA GLU A 341 5.22 18.86 3.32
C GLU A 341 5.38 17.36 3.63
N ILE A 342 6.26 16.66 2.93
CA ILE A 342 6.60 15.25 3.26
C ILE A 342 7.22 15.20 4.66
N GLU A 343 8.09 16.14 5.02
CA GLU A 343 8.66 16.24 6.36
C GLU A 343 7.56 16.40 7.42
N GLN A 344 6.57 17.28 7.19
CA GLN A 344 5.42 17.46 8.08
C GLN A 344 4.64 16.16 8.26
N LEU A 345 4.34 15.46 7.17
CA LEU A 345 3.63 14.16 7.22
C LEU A 345 4.39 13.11 8.04
N VAL A 346 5.68 12.97 7.82
CA VAL A 346 6.50 11.96 8.50
C VAL A 346 6.59 12.21 10.01
N VAL A 347 6.54 13.47 10.45
CA VAL A 347 6.49 13.81 11.88
C VAL A 347 5.08 13.75 12.47
N GLY A 348 4.07 13.40 11.66
CA GLY A 348 2.68 13.23 12.09
C GLY A 348 1.85 14.52 12.04
N GLU A 349 2.34 15.55 11.35
CA GLU A 349 1.57 16.76 11.08
C GLU A 349 0.71 16.60 9.82
N ALA A 350 -0.41 17.31 9.77
CA ALA A 350 -1.29 17.26 8.62
C ALA A 350 -0.92 18.30 7.57
N VAL A 351 -1.07 17.94 6.30
CA VAL A 351 -0.96 18.86 5.16
C VAL A 351 -2.32 19.04 4.50
N GLU A 352 -2.61 20.24 4.01
CA GLU A 352 -3.87 20.55 3.34
C GLU A 352 -3.70 20.47 1.82
N LYS A 353 -4.48 19.58 1.18
CA LYS A 353 -4.43 19.35 -0.27
C LYS A 353 -5.82 19.25 -0.88
N ARG A 354 -5.95 19.74 -2.10
CA ARG A 354 -7.15 19.47 -2.89
C ARG A 354 -7.03 18.08 -3.52
N ILE A 355 -7.97 17.19 -3.21
CA ILE A 355 -7.95 15.81 -3.68
C ILE A 355 -8.94 15.63 -4.83
N ARG A 356 -8.46 15.04 -5.91
CA ARG A 356 -9.25 14.59 -7.04
C ARG A 356 -9.47 13.09 -6.94
N LEU A 357 -10.71 12.68 -6.66
CA LEU A 357 -11.08 11.26 -6.57
C LEU A 357 -11.33 10.62 -7.94
N ASP A 358 -11.28 11.39 -9.01
CA ASP A 358 -11.69 11.01 -10.37
C ASP A 358 -10.53 11.06 -11.39
N LEU A 359 -9.31 10.74 -10.97
CA LEU A 359 -8.13 10.70 -11.84
C LEU A 359 -8.11 9.48 -12.75
N THR A 360 -7.64 9.67 -13.99
CA THR A 360 -7.25 8.58 -14.88
C THR A 360 -5.77 8.25 -14.74
N TYR A 361 -5.33 7.06 -15.16
CA TYR A 361 -3.91 6.70 -15.11
C TYR A 361 -3.04 7.64 -15.97
N ASP A 362 -3.53 8.10 -17.13
CA ASP A 362 -2.81 9.08 -17.98
C ASP A 362 -2.58 10.43 -17.32
N GLU A 363 -3.36 10.78 -16.29
CA GLU A 363 -3.22 12.05 -15.57
C GLU A 363 -2.29 11.97 -14.36
N ILE A 364 -1.98 10.77 -13.86
CA ILE A 364 -1.24 10.59 -12.59
C ILE A 364 0.07 11.38 -12.60
N ASP A 365 0.86 11.25 -13.65
CA ASP A 365 2.20 11.84 -13.76
C ASP A 365 2.21 13.30 -14.24
N ASN A 366 1.04 13.89 -14.53
CA ASN A 366 0.96 15.22 -15.08
C ASN A 366 1.24 16.34 -14.04
N SER A 367 1.08 16.03 -12.74
CA SER A 367 1.37 17.00 -11.68
C SER A 367 1.56 16.31 -10.34
N ILE A 368 2.29 16.97 -9.44
CA ILE A 368 2.46 16.52 -8.05
C ILE A 368 1.11 16.47 -7.30
N ASP A 369 0.16 17.35 -7.64
CA ASP A 369 -1.18 17.37 -7.04
C ASP A 369 -1.98 16.10 -7.35
N ASN A 370 -1.77 15.51 -8.52
CA ASN A 370 -2.38 14.23 -8.88
C ASN A 370 -1.78 13.09 -8.07
N LEU A 371 -0.47 13.11 -7.81
CA LEU A 371 0.17 12.11 -6.95
C LEU A 371 -0.33 12.17 -5.50
N TRP A 372 -0.60 13.35 -4.95
CA TRP A 372 -1.27 13.49 -3.65
C TRP A 372 -2.62 12.76 -3.63
N SER A 373 -3.39 12.91 -4.68
CA SER A 373 -4.70 12.26 -4.82
C SER A 373 -4.58 10.74 -4.93
N VAL A 374 -3.56 10.23 -5.64
CA VAL A 374 -3.30 8.80 -5.76
C VAL A 374 -2.81 8.21 -4.45
N LEU A 375 -1.91 8.89 -3.73
CA LEU A 375 -1.46 8.44 -2.40
C LEU A 375 -2.62 8.33 -1.41
N PHE A 376 -3.58 9.25 -1.46
CA PHE A 376 -4.80 9.18 -0.65
C PHE A 376 -5.68 7.99 -1.05
N THR A 377 -5.99 7.82 -2.32
CA THR A 377 -6.90 6.75 -2.77
C THR A 377 -6.31 5.35 -2.64
N THR A 378 -4.99 5.22 -2.71
CA THR A 378 -4.28 3.94 -2.54
C THR A 378 -3.94 3.61 -1.09
N GLY A 379 -4.18 4.54 -0.15
CA GLY A 379 -4.03 4.30 1.29
C GLY A 379 -2.66 4.63 1.88
N TYR A 380 -1.77 5.29 1.13
CA TYR A 380 -0.55 5.85 1.72
C TYR A 380 -0.82 7.09 2.58
N LEU A 381 -1.91 7.79 2.30
CA LEU A 381 -2.41 8.90 3.09
C LEU A 381 -3.86 8.67 3.47
N THR A 382 -4.29 9.29 4.56
CA THR A 382 -5.68 9.30 5.01
C THR A 382 -6.12 10.70 5.40
N LYS A 383 -7.43 10.92 5.53
CA LYS A 383 -7.94 12.21 5.99
C LYS A 383 -7.92 12.31 7.51
N ASN A 384 -7.62 13.50 8.01
CA ASN A 384 -7.67 13.85 9.42
C ASN A 384 -8.71 14.97 9.64
N GLY A 385 -9.93 14.57 10.02
CA GLY A 385 -11.07 15.48 10.19
C GLY A 385 -11.95 15.60 8.94
N ASP A 386 -12.81 16.61 8.95
CA ASP A 386 -13.79 16.85 7.89
C ASP A 386 -13.15 17.54 6.68
N VAL A 387 -13.77 17.31 5.52
CA VAL A 387 -13.36 17.93 4.25
C VAL A 387 -14.09 19.25 4.07
N GLU A 388 -13.36 20.34 3.97
CA GLU A 388 -13.92 21.68 3.77
C GLU A 388 -13.59 22.20 2.36
N ASN A 389 -14.63 22.56 1.58
CA ASN A 389 -14.48 23.10 0.23
C ASN A 389 -13.60 22.27 -0.73
N GLY A 390 -13.59 20.93 -0.56
CA GLY A 390 -12.74 20.01 -1.32
C GLY A 390 -11.26 20.01 -0.91
N MET A 391 -10.93 20.65 0.21
CA MET A 391 -9.61 20.60 0.84
C MET A 391 -9.58 19.52 1.91
N TYR A 392 -8.65 18.61 1.79
CA TYR A 392 -8.41 17.49 2.70
C TYR A 392 -7.19 17.80 3.58
N ARG A 393 -7.34 17.59 4.87
CA ARG A 393 -6.20 17.52 5.79
C ARG A 393 -5.70 16.09 5.77
N LEU A 394 -4.55 15.89 5.16
CA LEU A 394 -3.95 14.57 4.96
C LEU A 394 -2.90 14.28 6.01
N ILE A 395 -2.86 13.03 6.47
CA ILE A 395 -1.81 12.49 7.35
C ILE A 395 -1.38 11.11 6.83
N ILE A 396 -0.22 10.66 7.27
CA ILE A 396 0.17 9.25 7.18
C ILE A 396 -0.66 8.49 8.23
N PRO A 397 -1.35 7.38 7.85
CA PRO A 397 -2.32 6.75 8.73
C PRO A 397 -1.70 6.15 10.01
N ASN A 398 -0.53 5.52 9.91
CA ASN A 398 0.03 4.73 11.00
C ASN A 398 1.56 4.57 10.90
N LYS A 399 2.14 3.86 11.87
CA LYS A 399 3.59 3.62 11.92
C LYS A 399 4.08 2.78 10.74
N GLU A 400 3.31 1.78 10.28
CA GLU A 400 3.70 0.94 9.16
C GLU A 400 3.89 1.74 7.87
N VAL A 401 2.89 2.55 7.50
CA VAL A 401 2.97 3.39 6.30
C VAL A 401 4.06 4.45 6.45
N ARG A 402 4.28 4.97 7.68
CA ARG A 402 5.40 5.87 7.97
C ARG A 402 6.75 5.24 7.65
N GLU A 403 6.94 3.96 7.99
CA GLU A 403 8.17 3.22 7.65
C GLU A 403 8.38 3.14 6.13
N VAL A 404 7.30 3.02 5.33
CA VAL A 404 7.40 3.06 3.85
C VAL A 404 8.00 4.38 3.40
N PHE A 405 7.48 5.52 3.88
CA PHE A 405 8.01 6.84 3.53
C PHE A 405 9.48 6.97 3.94
N LEU A 406 9.83 6.56 5.16
CA LEU A 406 11.19 6.62 5.67
C LEU A 406 12.18 5.81 4.82
N LEU A 407 11.79 4.60 4.42
CA LEU A 407 12.62 3.76 3.55
C LEU A 407 12.81 4.38 2.17
N GLN A 408 11.74 4.89 1.54
CA GLN A 408 11.83 5.51 0.22
C GLN A 408 12.63 6.83 0.25
N ILE A 409 12.51 7.62 1.32
CA ILE A 409 13.34 8.82 1.53
C ILE A 409 14.82 8.44 1.66
N ARG A 410 15.10 7.36 2.39
CA ARG A 410 16.47 6.85 2.53
C ARG A 410 17.05 6.38 1.19
N ASP A 411 16.29 5.58 0.43
CA ASP A 411 16.71 5.08 -0.88
C ASP A 411 16.95 6.24 -1.87
N TRP A 412 16.06 7.24 -1.87
CA TRP A 412 16.25 8.46 -2.65
C TRP A 412 17.52 9.21 -2.23
N PHE A 413 17.74 9.36 -0.93
CA PHE A 413 18.93 10.00 -0.39
C PHE A 413 20.21 9.29 -0.83
N ASP A 414 20.25 7.96 -0.70
CA ASP A 414 21.42 7.15 -1.13
C ASP A 414 21.73 7.34 -2.64
N GLN A 415 20.70 7.50 -3.48
CA GLN A 415 20.84 7.81 -4.91
C GLN A 415 21.38 9.24 -5.14
N VAL A 416 20.89 10.23 -4.41
CA VAL A 416 21.38 11.62 -4.50
C VAL A 416 22.86 11.67 -4.10
N VAL A 417 23.23 11.03 -2.99
CA VAL A 417 24.64 10.93 -2.54
C VAL A 417 25.52 10.23 -3.59
N ALA A 418 25.04 9.13 -4.18
CA ALA A 418 25.80 8.39 -5.19
C ALA A 418 26.02 9.20 -6.48
N ASN A 419 25.13 10.14 -6.80
CA ASN A 419 25.20 10.97 -8.01
C ASN A 419 25.99 12.28 -7.80
N ASP A 420 26.10 12.79 -6.57
CA ASP A 420 26.87 14.01 -6.25
C ASP A 420 28.31 13.69 -5.81
N HIS A 421 29.12 13.26 -6.77
CA HIS A 421 30.52 12.92 -6.52
C HIS A 421 31.36 14.13 -6.08
N ALA A 422 31.03 15.36 -6.51
CA ALA A 422 31.83 16.54 -6.23
C ALA A 422 31.74 16.97 -4.77
N SER A 423 30.52 17.12 -4.24
CA SER A 423 30.29 17.47 -2.83
C SER A 423 30.75 16.36 -1.90
N THR A 424 30.49 15.08 -2.28
CA THR A 424 30.92 13.92 -1.51
C THR A 424 32.46 13.85 -1.42
N GLU A 425 33.19 14.10 -2.51
CA GLU A 425 34.65 14.11 -2.49
C GLU A 425 35.21 15.25 -1.64
N LYS A 426 34.58 16.45 -1.67
CA LYS A 426 34.97 17.59 -0.87
C LYS A 426 34.78 17.35 0.62
N ILE A 427 33.64 16.76 1.02
CA ILE A 427 33.39 16.34 2.40
C ILE A 427 34.46 15.34 2.86
N ASN A 428 34.68 14.29 2.08
CA ASN A 428 35.62 13.23 2.43
C ASN A 428 37.07 13.73 2.55
N ARG A 429 37.48 14.62 1.65
CA ARG A 429 38.79 15.29 1.73
C ARG A 429 38.87 16.19 2.97
N GLY A 430 37.78 16.91 3.31
CA GLY A 430 37.68 17.71 4.52
C GLY A 430 37.96 16.91 5.79
N PHE A 431 37.41 15.68 5.89
CA PHE A 431 37.70 14.79 7.03
C PHE A 431 39.18 14.35 7.09
N LEU A 432 39.85 14.13 5.96
CA LEU A 432 41.26 13.78 5.95
C LEU A 432 42.19 14.94 6.29
N GLU A 433 41.80 16.15 5.92
CA GLU A 433 42.64 17.35 6.06
C GLU A 433 42.31 18.21 7.30
N GLY A 434 41.31 17.83 8.10
CA GLY A 434 40.89 18.58 9.26
C GLY A 434 40.13 19.90 8.93
N LYS A 435 39.55 20.01 7.72
CA LYS A 435 38.88 21.21 7.23
C LYS A 435 37.41 21.24 7.63
N THR A 436 37.13 21.66 8.85
CA THR A 436 35.77 21.69 9.40
C THR A 436 34.81 22.60 8.65
N ASP A 437 35.28 23.75 8.12
CA ASP A 437 34.43 24.68 7.37
C ASP A 437 33.95 24.08 6.05
N ASP A 438 34.81 23.35 5.32
CA ASP A 438 34.43 22.67 4.09
C ASP A 438 33.39 21.58 4.38
N ILE A 439 33.61 20.74 5.40
CA ILE A 439 32.66 19.71 5.82
C ILE A 439 31.32 20.33 6.22
N GLN A 440 31.33 21.38 7.05
CA GLN A 440 30.12 22.03 7.56
C GLN A 440 29.33 22.69 6.43
N GLN A 441 30.02 23.36 5.49
CA GLN A 441 29.36 24.02 4.36
C GLN A 441 28.69 23.00 3.44
N GLU A 442 29.41 21.96 3.03
CA GLU A 442 28.88 20.95 2.13
C GLU A 442 27.75 20.13 2.78
N LEU A 443 27.92 19.69 4.05
CA LEU A 443 26.87 19.01 4.78
C LEU A 443 25.63 19.89 4.94
N THR A 444 25.78 21.18 5.25
CA THR A 444 24.65 22.10 5.38
C THR A 444 23.92 22.30 4.03
N MET A 445 24.67 22.41 2.93
CA MET A 445 24.08 22.51 1.59
C MET A 445 23.35 21.22 1.23
N PHE A 446 23.96 20.07 1.47
CA PHE A 446 23.39 18.76 1.24
C PHE A 446 22.10 18.54 2.05
N LEU A 447 22.10 18.88 3.34
CA LEU A 447 20.91 18.83 4.19
C LEU A 447 19.82 19.80 3.73
N GLY A 448 20.20 20.96 3.16
CA GLY A 448 19.26 21.93 2.58
C GLY A 448 18.46 21.39 1.40
N GLU A 449 19.05 20.51 0.62
CA GLU A 449 18.46 19.88 -0.57
C GLU A 449 17.74 18.56 -0.27
N THR A 450 18.00 17.95 0.90
CA THR A 450 17.41 16.69 1.31
C THR A 450 16.10 16.88 2.09
N ILE A 451 15.34 15.80 2.21
CA ILE A 451 14.17 15.73 3.09
C ILE A 451 14.66 15.48 4.52
N SER A 452 14.41 16.40 5.43
CA SER A 452 14.77 16.28 6.84
C SER A 452 13.63 15.67 7.63
N VAL A 453 13.74 14.40 7.97
CA VAL A 453 12.65 13.60 8.55
C VAL A 453 12.38 13.89 10.03
N LEU A 454 13.18 14.73 10.73
CA LEU A 454 13.25 14.61 12.19
C LEU A 454 13.05 15.91 12.99
N ASP A 455 12.30 16.89 12.49
CA ASP A 455 12.39 18.22 13.10
C ASP A 455 11.43 18.55 14.25
N THR A 456 10.47 17.70 14.67
CA THR A 456 9.48 18.19 15.63
C THR A 456 9.16 17.32 16.85
N LYS A 457 9.02 16.00 16.75
CA LYS A 457 8.58 15.17 17.91
C LYS A 457 9.34 13.87 18.12
N ALA A 458 10.25 13.51 17.23
CA ALA A 458 11.08 12.31 17.42
C ALA A 458 12.01 12.48 18.64
N ARG A 459 12.31 11.37 19.32
CA ARG A 459 13.30 11.37 20.43
C ARG A 459 14.67 11.75 19.88
N ASN A 460 15.52 12.36 20.73
CA ASN A 460 16.87 12.77 20.30
C ASN A 460 17.66 11.62 19.67
N GLU A 461 17.55 10.43 20.24
CA GLU A 461 18.18 9.21 19.75
C GLU A 461 17.74 8.86 18.31
N GLU A 462 16.46 9.00 17.98
CA GLU A 462 15.94 8.76 16.62
C GLU A 462 16.47 9.79 15.62
N LYS A 463 16.67 11.04 16.07
CA LYS A 463 17.25 12.13 15.26
C LYS A 463 18.75 11.89 15.00
N GLU A 464 19.49 11.48 16.02
CA GLU A 464 20.91 11.13 15.89
C GLU A 464 21.09 9.95 14.93
N ILE A 465 20.25 8.90 15.02
CA ILE A 465 20.27 7.75 14.09
C ILE A 465 20.08 8.18 12.63
N PHE A 466 19.20 9.15 12.37
CA PHE A 466 18.97 9.65 11.01
C PHE A 466 20.22 10.36 10.45
N TYR A 467 20.78 11.33 11.17
CA TYR A 467 21.98 12.02 10.70
C TYR A 467 23.20 11.11 10.61
N HIS A 468 23.26 10.10 11.50
CA HIS A 468 24.22 9.04 11.43
C HIS A 468 24.09 8.24 10.11
N GLY A 469 22.87 7.86 9.72
CA GLY A 469 22.58 7.19 8.46
C GLY A 469 23.01 8.01 7.24
N ILE A 470 22.70 9.31 7.23
CA ILE A 470 23.14 10.25 6.19
C ILE A 470 24.67 10.26 6.06
N LEU A 471 25.34 10.48 7.18
CA LEU A 471 26.81 10.58 7.17
C LEU A 471 27.48 9.26 6.75
N ILE A 472 26.96 8.13 7.19
CA ILE A 472 27.41 6.80 6.75
C ILE A 472 27.25 6.63 5.24
N GLY A 473 26.11 7.05 4.65
CA GLY A 473 25.89 7.01 3.20
C GLY A 473 26.96 7.79 2.44
N ILE A 474 27.25 9.02 2.88
CA ILE A 474 28.30 9.86 2.29
C ILE A 474 29.68 9.21 2.42
N LEU A 475 30.05 8.75 3.62
CA LEU A 475 31.37 8.23 3.91
C LEU A 475 31.65 6.87 3.24
N LYS A 476 30.66 6.01 3.08
CA LYS A 476 30.81 4.70 2.40
C LYS A 476 31.05 4.81 0.90
N ASN A 477 30.62 5.89 0.26
CA ASN A 477 30.85 6.11 -1.18
C ASN A 477 32.29 6.52 -1.52
N TYR A 478 33.15 6.74 -0.52
CA TYR A 478 34.55 7.05 -0.75
C TYR A 478 35.44 5.82 -0.56
N SER A 479 36.16 5.48 -1.60
CA SER A 479 37.05 4.30 -1.61
C SER A 479 38.38 4.50 -0.85
N GLY A 480 38.61 5.67 -0.26
CA GLY A 480 39.86 6.04 0.42
C GLY A 480 40.04 5.48 1.84
N TRP A 481 38.97 4.91 2.43
CA TRP A 481 38.97 4.35 3.77
C TRP A 481 37.98 3.19 3.95
N ALA A 482 38.11 2.48 5.08
CA ALA A 482 37.09 1.58 5.58
C ALA A 482 36.26 2.31 6.66
N VAL A 483 34.91 2.20 6.56
CA VAL A 483 33.97 2.79 7.50
C VAL A 483 33.42 1.72 8.43
N LYS A 484 33.52 1.95 9.73
CA LYS A 484 32.87 1.14 10.77
C LYS A 484 31.90 2.00 11.55
N SER A 485 30.74 1.46 11.86
CA SER A 485 29.63 2.17 12.51
C SER A 485 29.14 1.39 13.71
N ASN A 486 28.75 2.10 14.79
CA ASN A 486 28.27 1.55 16.07
C ASN A 486 29.19 0.43 16.60
N ARG A 487 30.47 0.70 16.67
CA ARG A 487 31.47 -0.27 17.11
C ARG A 487 31.87 -0.05 18.55
N GLU A 488 31.95 -1.14 19.28
CA GLU A 488 32.58 -1.16 20.60
C GLU A 488 34.04 -0.70 20.47
N SER A 489 34.37 0.40 21.13
CA SER A 489 35.72 0.97 21.15
C SER A 489 35.94 1.65 22.50
N GLY A 490 36.99 1.27 23.21
CA GLY A 490 37.22 1.73 24.58
C GLY A 490 36.11 1.28 25.52
N ASP A 491 35.54 2.22 26.28
CA ASP A 491 34.52 1.96 27.30
C ASP A 491 33.07 2.21 26.79
N GLY A 492 32.85 2.12 25.48
CA GLY A 492 31.52 2.34 24.85
C GLY A 492 31.47 2.06 23.36
N TYR A 493 30.47 2.64 22.71
CA TYR A 493 30.24 2.47 21.26
C TYR A 493 30.47 3.80 20.55
N ALA A 494 31.47 3.86 19.67
CA ALA A 494 31.71 5.00 18.80
C ALA A 494 30.67 5.02 17.65
N ASP A 495 30.13 6.18 17.33
CA ASP A 495 29.17 6.31 16.22
C ASP A 495 29.84 5.89 14.89
N ILE A 496 31.00 6.47 14.55
CA ILE A 496 31.69 6.16 13.30
C ILE A 496 33.21 6.15 13.52
N LEU A 497 33.86 5.09 13.03
CA LEU A 497 35.31 4.99 12.91
C LEU A 497 35.68 4.89 11.45
N LEU A 498 36.61 5.76 10.98
CA LEU A 498 37.17 5.68 9.65
C LEU A 498 38.63 5.21 9.72
N LYS A 499 38.95 4.25 8.88
CA LYS A 499 40.31 3.69 8.72
C LYS A 499 40.84 4.04 7.31
N PRO A 500 41.46 5.24 7.15
CA PRO A 500 42.06 5.63 5.86
C PRO A 500 43.09 4.64 5.36
N LYS A 501 43.38 4.66 4.04
CA LYS A 501 44.43 3.84 3.42
C LYS A 501 45.83 4.13 3.98
N ASN A 502 46.06 5.38 4.45
CA ASN A 502 47.26 5.66 5.23
C ASN A 502 47.18 4.93 6.58
N PRO A 503 48.07 3.97 6.89
CA PRO A 503 47.95 3.17 8.10
C PRO A 503 48.17 3.95 9.39
N ASP A 504 48.79 5.14 9.34
CA ASP A 504 49.06 5.95 10.53
C ASP A 504 47.83 6.79 10.91
N VAL A 505 46.91 7.10 9.96
CA VAL A 505 45.78 8.00 10.16
C VAL A 505 44.56 7.21 10.60
N GLY A 506 43.83 7.73 11.62
CA GLY A 506 42.56 7.22 12.06
C GLY A 506 41.62 8.39 12.39
N ILE A 507 40.30 8.18 12.19
CA ILE A 507 39.31 9.22 12.42
C ILE A 507 38.18 8.64 13.27
N VAL A 508 37.82 9.36 14.35
CA VAL A 508 36.67 9.05 15.20
C VAL A 508 35.65 10.17 15.01
N ILE A 509 34.40 9.83 14.82
CA ILE A 509 33.30 10.79 14.68
C ILE A 509 32.20 10.44 15.67
N GLU A 510 31.75 11.42 16.41
CA GLU A 510 30.61 11.36 17.33
C GLU A 510 29.57 12.41 16.93
N LEU A 511 28.29 12.02 16.92
CA LEU A 511 27.19 12.84 16.46
C LEU A 511 26.30 13.24 17.63
N LYS A 512 25.76 14.45 17.59
CA LYS A 512 24.77 14.94 18.55
C LYS A 512 23.67 15.73 17.84
N TYR A 513 22.46 15.64 18.37
CA TYR A 513 21.35 16.50 17.98
C TYR A 513 21.24 17.70 18.93
N ALA A 514 21.06 18.88 18.36
CA ALA A 514 20.81 20.14 19.07
C ALA A 514 19.37 20.62 18.79
N HIS A 515 18.62 21.01 19.82
CA HIS A 515 17.24 21.49 19.67
C HIS A 515 17.15 22.90 19.06
N SER A 516 18.21 23.69 19.17
CA SER A 516 18.30 25.04 18.62
C SER A 516 19.68 25.32 18.05
N MET A 517 19.74 26.31 17.17
CA MET A 517 21.01 26.77 16.58
C MET A 517 22.01 27.24 17.64
N ASN A 518 21.52 27.80 18.75
CA ASN A 518 22.37 28.29 19.85
C ASN A 518 22.99 27.16 20.68
N GLU A 519 22.51 25.93 20.54
CA GLU A 519 23.01 24.76 21.26
C GLU A 519 24.04 23.95 20.47
N LEU A 520 24.27 24.27 19.18
CA LEU A 520 25.17 23.50 18.33
C LEU A 520 26.60 23.42 18.91
N ASP A 521 27.16 24.53 19.39
CA ASP A 521 28.51 24.54 19.98
C ASP A 521 28.59 23.62 21.21
N LYS A 522 27.62 23.72 22.13
CA LYS A 522 27.55 22.85 23.31
C LYS A 522 27.33 21.37 22.95
N ALA A 523 26.60 21.10 21.88
CA ALA A 523 26.40 19.72 21.41
C ALA A 523 27.69 19.14 20.83
N CYS A 524 28.47 19.92 20.09
CA CYS A 524 29.81 19.53 19.64
C CYS A 524 30.77 19.29 20.83
N GLU A 525 30.74 20.16 21.86
CA GLU A 525 31.54 19.96 23.06
C GLU A 525 31.21 18.62 23.73
N ARG A 526 29.92 18.30 23.90
CA ARG A 526 29.48 17.00 24.45
C ARG A 526 29.95 15.80 23.61
N ALA A 527 29.93 15.92 22.28
CA ALA A 527 30.43 14.88 21.39
C ALA A 527 31.94 14.65 21.63
N MET A 528 32.70 15.72 21.70
CA MET A 528 34.16 15.65 21.96
C MET A 528 34.49 15.10 23.34
N GLU A 529 33.74 15.51 24.37
CA GLU A 529 33.87 14.97 25.73
C GLU A 529 33.57 13.46 25.75
N GLN A 530 32.56 13.02 25.03
CA GLN A 530 32.18 11.60 24.95
C GLN A 530 33.29 10.76 24.32
N ILE A 531 33.86 11.21 23.18
CA ILE A 531 35.00 10.55 22.54
C ILE A 531 36.14 10.34 23.52
N LYS A 532 36.52 11.41 24.28
CA LYS A 532 37.64 11.37 25.23
C LYS A 532 37.35 10.49 26.44
N ASN A 533 36.17 10.68 27.07
CA ASN A 533 35.82 9.98 28.30
C ASN A 533 35.66 8.48 28.11
N HIS A 534 35.17 8.04 26.97
CA HIS A 534 34.98 6.61 26.64
C HIS A 534 36.09 6.03 25.78
N ARG A 535 37.16 6.80 25.49
CA ARG A 535 38.33 6.33 24.74
C ARG A 535 37.96 5.68 23.38
N TYR A 536 37.08 6.31 22.60
CA TYR A 536 36.62 5.79 21.32
C TYR A 536 37.73 5.63 20.27
N ASP A 537 38.93 6.16 20.52
CA ASP A 537 40.14 5.97 19.74
C ASP A 537 40.86 4.64 20.00
N ALA A 538 40.46 3.86 21.01
CA ALA A 538 41.16 2.65 21.45
C ALA A 538 41.34 1.63 20.31
N GLU A 539 40.29 1.31 19.54
CA GLU A 539 40.39 0.37 18.41
C GLU A 539 41.37 0.85 17.33
N LEU A 540 41.40 2.15 17.08
CA LEU A 540 42.33 2.72 16.08
C LEU A 540 43.78 2.64 16.56
N ARG A 541 44.03 2.85 17.86
CA ARG A 541 45.38 2.69 18.44
C ARG A 541 45.82 1.24 18.50
N GLU A 542 44.93 0.31 18.75
CA GLU A 542 45.20 -1.13 18.69
C GLU A 542 45.58 -1.57 17.26
N ASP A 543 44.99 -0.94 16.23
CA ASP A 543 45.36 -1.12 14.82
C ASP A 543 46.71 -0.47 14.47
N GLY A 544 47.43 0.17 15.44
CA GLY A 544 48.70 0.82 15.24
C GLY A 544 48.64 2.24 14.65
N ARG A 545 47.48 2.88 14.62
CA ARG A 545 47.30 4.24 14.11
C ARG A 545 47.67 5.26 15.16
N ASN A 546 48.52 6.24 14.83
CA ASN A 546 49.04 7.22 15.76
C ASN A 546 48.65 8.67 15.43
N ASP A 547 48.26 8.95 14.21
CA ASP A 547 47.75 10.28 13.78
C ASP A 547 46.22 10.27 13.77
N LEU A 548 45.62 10.58 14.93
CA LEU A 548 44.21 10.43 15.15
C LEU A 548 43.49 11.78 15.18
N LEU A 549 42.40 11.88 14.43
CA LEU A 549 41.51 13.02 14.41
C LEU A 549 40.16 12.64 15.03
N ALA A 550 39.67 13.46 15.96
CA ALA A 550 38.35 13.32 16.57
C ALA A 550 37.43 14.44 16.06
N TYR A 551 36.28 14.06 15.55
CA TYR A 551 35.26 14.98 15.08
C TYR A 551 34.01 14.90 15.97
N GLY A 552 33.60 16.07 16.49
CA GLY A 552 32.28 16.26 17.09
C GLY A 552 31.37 16.97 16.08
N ILE A 553 30.27 16.35 15.69
CA ILE A 553 29.34 16.91 14.72
C ILE A 553 27.97 17.06 15.39
N ALA A 554 27.46 18.29 15.42
CA ALA A 554 26.14 18.56 15.93
C ALA A 554 25.20 18.98 14.79
N PHE A 555 24.02 18.39 14.76
CA PHE A 555 22.97 18.73 13.79
C PHE A 555 21.81 19.45 14.45
N CYS A 556 21.28 20.46 13.77
CA CYS A 556 20.04 21.15 14.12
C CYS A 556 19.28 21.44 12.83
N LYS A 557 18.19 20.72 12.58
CA LYS A 557 17.45 20.85 11.33
C LYS A 557 18.36 20.65 10.11
N LYS A 558 18.24 21.52 9.11
CA LYS A 558 19.03 21.50 7.87
C LYS A 558 20.41 22.14 8.04
N ARG A 559 20.97 22.19 9.25
CA ARG A 559 22.28 22.78 9.53
C ARG A 559 23.10 21.91 10.46
N CYS A 560 24.39 22.03 10.33
CA CYS A 560 25.33 21.35 11.23
C CYS A 560 26.44 22.29 11.71
N LYS A 561 27.11 21.89 12.77
CA LYS A 561 28.37 22.41 13.25
C LYS A 561 29.37 21.28 13.35
N VAL A 562 30.59 21.52 12.92
CA VAL A 562 31.67 20.54 12.94
C VAL A 562 32.87 21.08 13.71
N VAL A 563 33.37 20.31 14.63
CA VAL A 563 34.62 20.61 15.36
C VAL A 563 35.59 19.44 15.21
N VAL A 564 36.90 19.74 15.25
CA VAL A 564 37.94 18.69 15.15
C VAL A 564 39.02 18.94 16.20
N GLU A 565 39.54 17.87 16.76
CA GLU A 565 40.73 17.87 17.60
C GLU A 565 41.66 16.74 17.21
N LYS A 566 42.95 16.90 17.43
CA LYS A 566 43.94 15.84 17.30
C LYS A 566 44.08 15.13 18.66
N LEU A 567 43.97 13.77 18.65
CA LEU A 567 44.05 12.93 19.84
C LEU A 567 45.48 12.43 20.13
#